data_1ffae4e3c5fa81edd3b3a56bb38648db
#
_entry.id   1ffae4e3c5fa81edd3b3a56bb38648db
#
_cell.length_a   1.000
_cell.length_b   1.000
_cell.length_c   1.000
_cell.angle_alpha   90.00
_cell.angle_beta   90.00
_cell.angle_gamma   90.00
#
_symmetry.space_group_name_H-M   'P 1'
#
loop_
_entity.id
_entity.type
_entity.pdbx_description
1 polymer ?
#
loop_
_entity_poly.entity_id
_entity_poly.type
_entity_poly.pdbx_seq_one_letter_code
_entity_poly.pdbx_strand_id
1 'polypeptide(L)'
;MPALCEDFSVYDANKPVGWAAVGKTTGSQDKNPVTVTTFNELKNALNSKESQRTIYISGEITMEQRLYVKNGNLTIYGLPGSKLVNPKNTKAEYNKSGVLYFQDAKNVIFRNVVFSCGGAFDIGGYDCLCLESCDNFWIDHCEFYDGMDGNVDIVEGPD
;
A
#
# COMPACT_ATOMS: atom_id res chain seq x y z
N MET A 1 -2.06 7.50 20.66
CA MET A 1 -1.54 6.15 20.95
C MET A 1 -0.05 6.19 20.67
N PRO A 2 0.81 5.57 21.49
CA PRO A 2 2.22 5.49 21.15
C PRO A 2 2.39 4.75 19.83
N ALA A 3 3.33 5.21 18.99
CA ALA A 3 3.70 4.54 17.75
C ALA A 3 4.06 3.08 18.07
N LEU A 4 3.42 2.13 17.40
CA LEU A 4 3.50 0.70 17.69
C LEU A 4 4.86 0.06 17.41
N CYS A 5 5.81 0.78 16.86
CA CYS A 5 7.18 0.29 16.70
C CYS A 5 8.18 1.45 16.58
N GLU A 6 8.90 1.72 17.65
CA GLU A 6 9.98 2.70 17.65
C GLU A 6 11.32 2.11 17.19
N ASP A 7 11.47 0.81 17.19
CA ASP A 7 12.73 0.14 16.82
C ASP A 7 12.53 -0.81 15.64
N PHE A 8 12.78 -0.30 14.45
CA PHE A 8 12.76 -1.08 13.21
C PHE A 8 13.93 -2.06 13.06
N SER A 9 14.94 -1.97 13.92
CA SER A 9 16.10 -2.87 13.88
C SER A 9 15.74 -4.31 14.25
N VAL A 10 14.63 -4.51 14.97
CA VAL A 10 14.14 -5.83 15.41
C VAL A 10 13.41 -6.58 14.30
N TYR A 11 12.86 -5.87 13.32
CA TYR A 11 12.04 -6.46 12.25
C TYR A 11 12.66 -6.19 10.89
N ASP A 12 13.22 -7.21 10.28
CA ASP A 12 13.62 -7.16 8.89
C ASP A 12 12.36 -7.07 8.00
N ALA A 13 12.16 -5.92 7.35
CA ALA A 13 11.00 -5.67 6.51
C ALA A 13 10.84 -6.67 5.35
N ASN A 14 11.89 -7.40 5.02
CA ASN A 14 11.93 -8.38 3.95
C ASN A 14 11.94 -9.84 4.47
N LYS A 15 11.53 -10.06 5.73
CA LYS A 15 11.40 -11.41 6.30
C LYS A 15 9.97 -11.73 6.70
N PRO A 16 9.11 -12.02 5.74
CA PRO A 16 7.74 -12.41 5.99
C PRO A 16 7.62 -13.64 6.88
N VAL A 17 6.49 -13.76 7.57
CA VAL A 17 6.10 -14.93 8.36
C VAL A 17 4.84 -15.58 7.77
N GLY A 18 4.45 -16.75 8.28
CA GLY A 18 3.22 -17.42 7.88
C GLY A 18 3.22 -17.80 6.39
N TRP A 19 2.08 -17.67 5.74
CA TRP A 19 1.88 -18.04 4.34
C TRP A 19 2.77 -17.24 3.37
N ALA A 20 3.05 -15.98 3.67
CA ALA A 20 3.95 -15.17 2.87
C ALA A 20 5.39 -15.74 2.86
N ALA A 21 5.85 -16.29 3.98
CA ALA A 21 7.13 -17.01 4.05
C ALA A 21 7.11 -18.30 3.23
N VAL A 22 6.02 -19.08 3.33
CA VAL A 22 5.83 -20.31 2.54
C VAL A 22 5.82 -20.01 1.04
N GLY A 23 5.13 -18.94 0.64
CA GLY A 23 5.08 -18.43 -0.74
C GLY A 23 6.37 -17.76 -1.20
N LYS A 24 7.39 -17.66 -0.34
CA LYS A 24 8.68 -17.03 -0.63
C LYS A 24 8.56 -15.56 -1.04
N THR A 25 7.60 -14.84 -0.45
CA THR A 25 7.50 -13.40 -0.61
C THR A 25 8.76 -12.74 -0.06
N THR A 26 9.44 -11.94 -0.84
CA THR A 26 10.68 -11.25 -0.45
C THR A 26 10.58 -9.73 -0.57
N GLY A 27 9.55 -9.24 -1.25
CA GLY A 27 9.47 -7.84 -1.62
C GLY A 27 10.65 -7.40 -2.49
N SER A 28 11.02 -6.16 -2.36
CA SER A 28 12.17 -5.60 -3.05
C SER A 28 13.48 -6.02 -2.40
N GLN A 29 14.48 -6.28 -3.22
CA GLN A 29 15.89 -6.45 -2.81
C GLN A 29 16.72 -5.19 -3.15
N ASP A 30 16.06 -4.10 -3.49
CA ASP A 30 16.69 -2.82 -3.78
C ASP A 30 17.48 -2.29 -2.56
N LYS A 31 18.74 -1.96 -2.78
CA LYS A 31 19.63 -1.43 -1.74
C LYS A 31 19.60 0.09 -1.64
N ASN A 32 18.89 0.74 -2.56
CA ASN A 32 18.79 2.19 -2.63
C ASN A 32 17.32 2.64 -2.48
N PRO A 33 16.75 2.52 -1.28
CA PRO A 33 15.36 2.89 -1.06
C PRO A 33 15.12 4.37 -1.36
N VAL A 34 13.94 4.68 -1.86
CA VAL A 34 13.50 6.07 -2.03
C VAL A 34 12.55 6.44 -0.91
N THR A 35 12.72 7.63 -0.34
CA THR A 35 11.78 8.19 0.64
C THR A 35 10.85 9.14 -0.08
N VAL A 36 9.54 8.98 0.15
CA VAL A 36 8.49 9.80 -0.46
C VAL A 36 7.69 10.53 0.63
N THR A 37 7.36 11.77 0.35
CA THR A 37 6.64 12.68 1.26
C THR A 37 5.42 13.32 0.60
N THR A 38 5.28 13.15 -0.71
CA THR A 38 4.21 13.74 -1.51
C THR A 38 3.52 12.71 -2.40
N PHE A 39 2.28 13.00 -2.81
CA PHE A 39 1.53 12.17 -3.74
C PHE A 39 2.28 11.91 -5.06
N ASN A 40 2.92 12.94 -5.62
CA ASN A 40 3.62 12.79 -6.89
C ASN A 40 4.90 11.95 -6.76
N GLU A 41 5.63 12.08 -5.67
CA GLU A 41 6.78 11.20 -5.38
C GLU A 41 6.35 9.75 -5.24
N LEU A 42 5.29 9.49 -4.45
CA LEU A 42 4.72 8.15 -4.29
C LEU A 42 4.27 7.57 -5.64
N LYS A 43 3.52 8.34 -6.44
CA LYS A 43 3.06 7.94 -7.77
C LYS A 43 4.23 7.56 -8.68
N ASN A 44 5.27 8.38 -8.71
CA ASN A 44 6.45 8.14 -9.52
C ASN A 44 7.23 6.91 -9.05
N ALA A 45 7.39 6.73 -7.74
CA ALA A 45 8.07 5.58 -7.17
C ALA A 45 7.33 4.27 -7.46
N LEU A 46 6.00 4.24 -7.28
CA LEU A 46 5.17 3.05 -7.55
C LEU A 46 5.14 2.67 -9.03
N ASN A 47 5.21 3.64 -9.94
CA ASN A 47 5.18 3.43 -11.39
C ASN A 47 6.57 3.48 -12.05
N SER A 48 7.63 3.41 -11.27
CA SER A 48 8.98 3.34 -11.80
C SER A 48 9.17 2.09 -12.67
N LYS A 49 9.96 2.23 -13.73
CA LYS A 49 10.33 1.11 -14.61
C LYS A 49 11.43 0.22 -14.03
N GLU A 50 11.92 0.52 -12.86
CA GLU A 50 12.91 -0.32 -12.19
C GLU A 50 12.29 -1.65 -11.77
N SER A 51 13.07 -2.72 -11.92
CA SER A 51 12.59 -4.08 -11.67
C SER A 51 12.31 -4.39 -10.19
N GLN A 52 12.82 -3.56 -9.29
CA GLN A 52 12.65 -3.67 -7.84
C GLN A 52 12.66 -2.28 -7.23
N ARG A 53 11.87 -2.08 -6.17
CA ARG A 53 11.81 -0.80 -5.49
C ARG A 53 11.44 -0.93 -4.02
N THR A 54 12.26 -0.35 -3.14
CA THR A 54 11.91 -0.11 -1.75
C THR A 54 11.51 1.36 -1.56
N ILE A 55 10.29 1.57 -1.07
CA ILE A 55 9.68 2.89 -0.90
C ILE A 55 9.41 3.11 0.58
N TYR A 56 10.03 4.13 1.17
CA TYR A 56 9.72 4.61 2.50
C TYR A 56 8.74 5.76 2.43
N ILE A 57 7.59 5.61 3.08
CA ILE A 57 6.62 6.69 3.25
C ILE A 57 7.00 7.48 4.51
N SER A 58 7.16 8.78 4.40
CA SER A 58 7.49 9.65 5.52
C SER A 58 6.43 10.73 5.70
N GLY A 59 5.79 10.73 6.87
CA GLY A 59 4.72 11.65 7.20
C GLY A 59 3.39 11.29 6.55
N GLU A 60 2.44 12.20 6.57
CA GLU A 60 1.12 12.04 5.98
C GLU A 60 1.14 12.50 4.52
N ILE A 61 0.74 11.60 3.61
CA ILE A 61 0.58 11.91 2.20
C ILE A 61 -0.91 11.94 1.86
N THR A 62 -1.42 13.12 1.52
CA THR A 62 -2.78 13.27 1.01
C THR A 62 -2.84 12.80 -0.44
N MET A 63 -3.68 11.80 -0.68
CA MET A 63 -3.90 11.24 -2.00
C MET A 63 -4.81 12.14 -2.84
N GLU A 64 -4.45 12.39 -4.07
CA GLU A 64 -5.30 13.14 -5.00
C GLU A 64 -6.27 12.23 -5.76
N GLN A 65 -5.93 10.95 -5.86
CA GLN A 65 -6.71 9.88 -6.46
C GLN A 65 -6.17 8.53 -6.00
N ARG A 66 -6.90 7.47 -6.25
CA ARG A 66 -6.39 6.09 -6.12
C ARG A 66 -5.25 5.87 -7.12
N LEU A 67 -4.17 5.25 -6.68
CA LEU A 67 -3.05 4.88 -7.56
C LEU A 67 -3.20 3.43 -8.01
N TYR A 68 -3.10 3.22 -9.32
CA TYR A 68 -3.08 1.92 -9.97
C TYR A 68 -1.64 1.45 -10.15
N VAL A 69 -1.34 0.24 -9.71
CA VAL A 69 0.01 -0.32 -9.72
C VAL A 69 -0.02 -1.72 -10.33
N LYS A 70 0.83 -1.97 -11.33
CA LYS A 70 1.05 -3.30 -11.93
C LYS A 70 2.45 -3.84 -11.67
N ASN A 71 3.27 -3.06 -11.01
CA ASN A 71 4.64 -3.44 -10.71
C ASN A 71 4.69 -4.39 -9.51
N GLY A 72 5.52 -5.41 -9.60
CA GLY A 72 5.87 -6.28 -8.50
C GLY A 72 7.27 -6.01 -7.94
N ASN A 73 7.75 -6.92 -7.10
CA ASN A 73 9.03 -6.81 -6.39
C ASN A 73 9.16 -5.49 -5.62
N LEU A 74 8.11 -5.13 -4.88
CA LEU A 74 7.99 -3.88 -4.15
C LEU A 74 8.01 -4.12 -2.64
N THR A 75 8.68 -3.24 -1.91
CA THR A 75 8.51 -3.08 -0.47
C THR A 75 8.08 -1.65 -0.18
N ILE A 76 6.88 -1.51 0.37
CA ILE A 76 6.30 -0.23 0.79
C ILE A 76 6.30 -0.22 2.29
N TYR A 77 7.07 0.68 2.86
CA TYR A 77 7.33 0.73 4.29
C TYR A 77 7.02 2.11 4.86
N GLY A 78 6.13 2.15 5.85
CA GLY A 78 5.81 3.39 6.55
C GLY A 78 6.83 3.70 7.63
N LEU A 79 7.48 4.85 7.57
CA LEU A 79 8.24 5.38 8.70
C LEU A 79 7.29 5.77 9.84
N PRO A 80 7.77 5.91 11.09
CA PRO A 80 6.92 6.27 12.22
C PRO A 80 6.02 7.49 11.94
N GLY A 81 4.71 7.30 12.18
CA GLY A 81 3.72 8.36 11.95
C GLY A 81 3.28 8.55 10.49
N SER A 82 3.72 7.67 9.58
CA SER A 82 3.33 7.76 8.17
C SER A 82 1.88 7.34 7.94
N LYS A 83 1.24 8.04 6.99
CA LYS A 83 -0.13 7.74 6.54
C LYS A 83 -0.30 8.02 5.05
N LEU A 84 -1.16 7.24 4.43
CA LEU A 84 -1.74 7.54 3.11
C LEU A 84 -3.22 7.87 3.32
N VAL A 85 -3.61 9.11 3.08
CA VAL A 85 -4.96 9.59 3.37
C VAL A 85 -5.63 10.05 2.09
N ASN A 86 -6.76 9.44 1.74
CA ASN A 86 -7.62 9.94 0.68
C ASN A 86 -8.95 10.47 1.26
N PRO A 87 -9.06 11.79 1.46
CA PRO A 87 -10.27 12.40 2.02
C PRO A 87 -11.42 12.50 1.00
N LYS A 88 -11.19 12.13 -0.27
CA LYS A 88 -12.18 12.32 -1.34
C LYS A 88 -13.30 11.31 -1.23
N ASN A 89 -14.48 11.83 -1.22
CA ASN A 89 -15.75 11.16 -1.02
C ASN A 89 -16.76 11.67 -2.05
N THR A 90 -16.59 11.27 -3.32
CA THR A 90 -17.48 11.74 -4.37
C THR A 90 -17.96 10.61 -5.25
N LYS A 91 -19.27 10.32 -5.18
CA LYS A 91 -19.95 9.32 -6.01
C LYS A 91 -19.72 9.45 -7.52
N ALA A 92 -19.37 10.62 -7.98
CA ALA A 92 -19.20 10.91 -9.41
C ALA A 92 -17.80 10.63 -9.95
N GLU A 93 -16.84 10.32 -9.08
CA GLU A 93 -15.43 10.25 -9.46
C GLU A 93 -14.76 8.99 -8.91
N TYR A 94 -15.21 7.83 -9.38
CA TYR A 94 -14.73 6.52 -8.94
C TYR A 94 -13.20 6.39 -8.82
N ASN A 95 -12.47 6.94 -9.78
CA ASN A 95 -11.01 6.85 -9.77
C ASN A 95 -10.34 7.73 -8.71
N LYS A 96 -11.11 8.54 -8.00
CA LYS A 96 -10.59 9.42 -6.95
C LYS A 96 -10.80 8.87 -5.53
N SER A 97 -11.62 7.83 -5.36
CA SER A 97 -11.78 7.16 -4.07
C SER A 97 -10.78 6.01 -3.90
N GLY A 98 -10.57 5.56 -2.67
CA GLY A 98 -9.59 4.54 -2.35
C GLY A 98 -8.16 5.08 -2.33
N VAL A 99 -7.19 4.25 -1.96
CA VAL A 99 -5.79 4.67 -1.84
C VAL A 99 -4.91 3.98 -2.86
N LEU A 100 -4.78 2.65 -2.79
CA LEU A 100 -3.96 1.86 -3.70
C LEU A 100 -4.75 0.70 -4.31
N TYR A 101 -4.51 0.46 -5.59
CA TYR A 101 -5.04 -0.68 -6.32
C TYR A 101 -3.91 -1.36 -7.08
N PHE A 102 -3.63 -2.57 -6.68
CA PHE A 102 -2.64 -3.43 -7.31
C PHE A 102 -3.34 -4.43 -8.21
N GLN A 103 -2.88 -4.58 -9.43
CA GLN A 103 -3.40 -5.55 -10.40
C GLN A 103 -2.25 -6.35 -11.01
N ASP A 104 -2.39 -7.68 -11.02
CA ASP A 104 -1.41 -8.61 -11.57
C ASP A 104 0.01 -8.48 -10.95
N ALA A 105 0.12 -7.82 -9.80
CA ALA A 105 1.40 -7.59 -9.15
C ALA A 105 1.85 -8.82 -8.35
N LYS A 106 3.15 -9.06 -8.32
CA LYS A 106 3.74 -10.18 -7.60
C LYS A 106 4.84 -9.73 -6.67
N ASN A 107 4.95 -10.40 -5.52
CA ASN A 107 6.04 -10.21 -4.59
C ASN A 107 6.06 -8.80 -3.99
N VAL A 108 4.98 -8.44 -3.28
CA VAL A 108 4.78 -7.11 -2.70
C VAL A 108 4.67 -7.19 -1.18
N ILE A 109 5.39 -6.31 -0.49
CA ILE A 109 5.32 -6.14 0.96
C ILE A 109 4.76 -4.76 1.28
N PHE A 110 3.73 -4.74 2.13
CA PHE A 110 3.22 -3.54 2.80
C PHE A 110 3.51 -3.68 4.28
N ARG A 111 4.22 -2.72 4.85
CA ARG A 111 4.51 -2.78 6.27
C ARG A 111 4.46 -1.42 6.94
N ASN A 112 3.85 -1.40 8.14
CA ASN A 112 3.79 -0.22 9.00
C ASN A 112 3.17 1.01 8.32
N VAL A 113 2.17 0.81 7.45
CA VAL A 113 1.48 1.89 6.74
C VAL A 113 0.08 2.04 7.28
N VAL A 114 -0.32 3.26 7.56
CA VAL A 114 -1.71 3.62 7.85
C VAL A 114 -2.39 4.09 6.58
N PHE A 115 -3.52 3.46 6.25
CA PHE A 115 -4.37 3.83 5.12
C PHE A 115 -5.66 4.42 5.67
N SER A 116 -6.11 5.54 5.12
CA SER A 116 -7.38 6.17 5.49
C SER A 116 -8.10 6.72 4.29
N CYS A 117 -9.37 6.46 4.20
CA CYS A 117 -10.27 6.94 3.14
C CYS A 117 -11.28 7.95 3.66
N GLY A 118 -12.20 8.37 2.80
CA GLY A 118 -13.20 9.39 3.11
C GLY A 118 -14.43 8.91 3.88
N GLY A 119 -14.55 7.58 4.13
CA GLY A 119 -15.65 7.00 4.88
C GLY A 119 -16.87 6.61 4.04
N ALA A 120 -17.88 6.05 4.69
CA ALA A 120 -19.01 5.33 4.11
C ALA A 120 -20.10 6.22 3.46
N PHE A 121 -19.83 7.47 3.14
CA PHE A 121 -20.79 8.35 2.47
C PHE A 121 -20.93 8.07 0.98
N ASP A 122 -20.03 7.29 0.43
CA ASP A 122 -20.00 6.97 -0.99
C ASP A 122 -20.32 5.50 -1.23
N ILE A 123 -21.59 5.20 -1.39
CA ILE A 123 -22.03 3.86 -1.81
C ILE A 123 -21.54 3.64 -3.25
N GLY A 124 -20.58 2.74 -3.42
CA GLY A 124 -19.90 2.46 -4.67
C GLY A 124 -18.52 3.12 -4.80
N GLY A 125 -17.97 3.60 -3.69
CA GLY A 125 -16.55 3.96 -3.58
C GLY A 125 -15.66 2.72 -3.58
N TYR A 126 -14.39 2.91 -3.30
CA TYR A 126 -13.38 1.85 -3.35
C TYR A 126 -12.74 1.60 -1.98
N ASP A 127 -12.11 0.45 -1.87
CA ASP A 127 -11.32 0.04 -0.72
C ASP A 127 -10.08 0.92 -0.52
N CYS A 128 -9.57 0.95 0.71
CA CYS A 128 -8.29 1.58 0.97
C CYS A 128 -7.17 0.89 0.19
N LEU A 129 -7.16 -0.44 0.20
CA LEU A 129 -6.22 -1.27 -0.55
C LEU A 129 -6.97 -2.38 -1.27
N CYS A 130 -6.81 -2.48 -2.58
CA CYS A 130 -7.29 -3.61 -3.36
C CYS A 130 -6.11 -4.33 -4.02
N LEU A 131 -6.12 -5.67 -3.95
CA LEU A 131 -5.16 -6.57 -4.57
C LEU A 131 -5.91 -7.52 -5.50
N GLU A 132 -5.95 -7.20 -6.80
CA GLU A 132 -6.61 -8.01 -7.83
C GLU A 132 -5.58 -8.86 -8.56
N SER A 133 -5.80 -10.17 -8.62
CA SER A 133 -4.89 -11.14 -9.28
C SER A 133 -3.43 -11.02 -8.83
N CYS A 134 -3.21 -10.68 -7.57
CA CYS A 134 -1.89 -10.51 -7.01
C CYS A 134 -1.39 -11.78 -6.34
N ASP A 135 -0.12 -12.11 -6.53
CA ASP A 135 0.54 -13.25 -5.91
C ASP A 135 1.66 -12.82 -4.96
N ASN A 136 1.90 -13.63 -3.92
CA ASN A 136 3.04 -13.45 -3.03
C ASN A 136 3.09 -12.04 -2.44
N PHE A 137 2.11 -11.69 -1.63
CA PHE A 137 2.08 -10.44 -0.90
C PHE A 137 2.08 -10.65 0.61
N TRP A 138 2.53 -9.65 1.34
CA TRP A 138 2.53 -9.61 2.78
C TRP A 138 2.10 -8.23 3.28
N ILE A 139 1.01 -8.20 4.03
CA ILE A 139 0.50 -7.01 4.69
C ILE A 139 0.76 -7.20 6.19
N ASP A 140 1.62 -6.36 6.75
CA ASP A 140 2.09 -6.53 8.11
C ASP A 140 2.14 -5.19 8.86
N HIS A 141 1.64 -5.15 10.08
CA HIS A 141 1.57 -3.96 10.92
C HIS A 141 0.94 -2.75 10.21
N CYS A 142 -0.03 -2.99 9.33
CA CYS A 142 -0.79 -1.94 8.65
C CYS A 142 -2.11 -1.68 9.36
N GLU A 143 -2.56 -0.43 9.29
CA GLU A 143 -3.86 -0.02 9.80
C GLU A 143 -4.70 0.54 8.65
N PHE A 144 -6.01 0.27 8.68
CA PHE A 144 -6.94 0.68 7.63
C PHE A 144 -8.17 1.32 8.24
N TYR A 145 -8.51 2.52 7.78
CA TYR A 145 -9.63 3.31 8.29
C TYR A 145 -10.53 3.81 7.17
N ASP A 146 -11.83 3.77 7.45
CA ASP A 146 -12.85 4.45 6.66
C ASP A 146 -12.85 4.12 5.17
N GLY A 147 -12.57 2.88 4.80
CA GLY A 147 -12.78 2.40 3.44
C GLY A 147 -14.25 2.53 3.04
N MET A 148 -14.52 2.99 1.82
CA MET A 148 -15.89 3.30 1.40
C MET A 148 -16.70 2.06 1.07
N ASP A 149 -16.10 1.08 0.40
CA ASP A 149 -16.66 -0.24 0.17
C ASP A 149 -16.13 -1.21 1.23
N GLY A 150 -14.83 -1.31 1.34
CA GLY A 150 -14.10 -2.08 2.34
C GLY A 150 -12.75 -1.47 2.67
N ASN A 151 -12.05 -2.03 3.64
CA ASN A 151 -10.73 -1.57 3.99
C ASN A 151 -9.63 -2.25 3.17
N VAL A 152 -9.72 -3.55 3.02
CA VAL A 152 -8.80 -4.36 2.20
C VAL A 152 -9.61 -5.36 1.42
N ASP A 153 -9.43 -5.37 0.12
CA ASP A 153 -10.04 -6.34 -0.78
C ASP A 153 -8.96 -7.14 -1.51
N ILE A 154 -9.14 -8.46 -1.54
CA ILE A 154 -8.25 -9.40 -2.21
C ILE A 154 -9.12 -10.23 -3.12
N VAL A 155 -9.02 -9.96 -4.41
CA VAL A 155 -9.88 -10.56 -5.42
C VAL A 155 -9.06 -11.29 -6.48
N GLU A 156 -9.62 -12.38 -6.97
CA GLU A 156 -9.13 -13.04 -8.16
C GLU A 156 -9.67 -12.28 -9.38
N GLY A 157 -8.79 -11.97 -10.31
CA GLY A 157 -9.20 -11.34 -11.56
C GLY A 157 -9.99 -12.30 -12.45
N PRO A 158 -10.63 -11.81 -13.49
CA PRO A 158 -11.27 -12.67 -14.48
C PRO A 158 -10.22 -13.57 -15.13
N ASP A 159 -10.54 -14.88 -15.20
CA ASP A 159 -9.78 -15.88 -15.94
C ASP A 159 -9.66 -15.55 -17.44
#